data_2a3c7a4bd15a2d7040e753482786d54b
#
_entry.id   2a3c7a4bd15a2d7040e753482786d54b
#
_cell.length_a   1.000
_cell.length_b   1.000
_cell.length_c   1.000
_cell.angle_alpha   90.00
_cell.angle_beta   90.00
_cell.angle_gamma   90.00
#
_symmetry.space_group_name_H-M   'P 1'
#
loop_
_entity.id
_entity.type
_entity.pdbx_description
1 polymer ?
#
loop_
_entity_poly.entity_id
_entity_poly.type
_entity_poly.pdbx_seq_one_letter_code
_entity_poly.pdbx_strand_id
1 'polypeptide(L)'
;CPTAVFEFLTYIIAIFPFISGYLYPKDGVSVKKIIKKRSNLILSYYFLGFINYLFWVFAAQESFKNVGTGECLKNFILVRTDLFSAVPINIIPLWYLFFLFVVELLYTVLRNRRLLAVGIAFGIFLRVYSSIHHVAMPFKIDVAFTSLITLEFGRLFKERVHSKLRLWQAITALGIWLSIAWINGGSNWNTGDYGKFGILSLVGEFAAIIFIVWVAQVVEKNNPKIVWSQIASVLRRFSEDSIFVLGYHITVGGIIIGILSMVGMVVTEETLRAYWYITFPSMLVPMYLLILLLPKPLKLALSQPYQFYQLVSSKRRQN
;
A
#
# COMPACT_ATOMS: atom_id res chain seq x y z
N CYS A 1 22.74 -8.26 -3.65
CA CYS A 1 22.17 -7.12 -3.03
C CYS A 1 20.64 -6.98 -3.11
N PRO A 2 19.90 -8.02 -2.97
CA PRO A 2 18.44 -7.92 -2.97
C PRO A 2 17.90 -7.13 -1.78
N THR A 3 18.57 -7.21 -0.63
CA THR A 3 18.17 -6.53 0.61
C THR A 3 18.18 -5.00 0.44
N ALA A 4 19.24 -4.44 -0.14
CA ALA A 4 19.34 -2.99 -0.35
C ALA A 4 18.28 -2.44 -1.31
N VAL A 5 17.92 -3.19 -2.37
CA VAL A 5 16.84 -2.80 -3.28
C VAL A 5 15.49 -2.85 -2.56
N PHE A 6 15.25 -3.88 -1.76
CA PHE A 6 14.04 -3.99 -0.96
C PHE A 6 13.93 -2.84 0.04
N GLU A 7 14.99 -2.58 0.80
CA GLU A 7 15.04 -1.46 1.75
C GLU A 7 14.75 -0.12 1.09
N PHE A 8 15.32 0.13 -0.10
CA PHE A 8 15.06 1.32 -0.88
C PHE A 8 13.58 1.44 -1.27
N LEU A 9 12.96 0.36 -1.76
CA LEU A 9 11.58 0.38 -2.22
C LEU A 9 10.55 0.57 -1.09
N THR A 10 10.88 0.21 0.16
CA THR A 10 9.94 0.34 1.28
C THR A 10 9.50 1.78 1.56
N TYR A 11 10.32 2.78 1.22
CA TYR A 11 10.00 4.20 1.37
C TYR A 11 8.88 4.68 0.44
N ILE A 12 8.63 3.97 -0.66
CA ILE A 12 7.61 4.34 -1.66
C ILE A 12 6.20 4.30 -1.08
N ILE A 13 5.96 3.53 -0.03
CA ILE A 13 4.64 3.40 0.58
C ILE A 13 4.07 4.75 1.03
N ALA A 14 4.92 5.71 1.38
CA ALA A 14 4.54 7.06 1.77
C ALA A 14 3.83 7.87 0.67
N ILE A 15 3.95 7.45 -0.61
CA ILE A 15 3.28 8.14 -1.73
C ILE A 15 1.75 8.12 -1.58
N PHE A 16 1.20 7.12 -0.95
CA PHE A 16 -0.25 6.96 -0.89
C PHE A 16 -0.93 7.94 0.10
N PRO A 17 -0.50 8.08 1.36
CA PRO A 17 -1.03 9.14 2.20
C PRO A 17 -0.71 10.53 1.64
N PHE A 18 0.43 10.72 0.95
CA PHE A 18 0.71 11.95 0.22
C PHE A 18 -0.35 12.23 -0.85
N ILE A 19 -0.70 11.24 -1.71
CA ILE A 19 -1.75 11.39 -2.72
C ILE A 19 -3.10 11.68 -2.06
N SER A 20 -3.44 11.00 -0.96
CA SER A 20 -4.66 11.28 -0.20
C SER A 20 -4.71 12.75 0.28
N GLY A 21 -3.61 13.28 0.77
CA GLY A 21 -3.47 14.69 1.14
C GLY A 21 -3.54 15.63 -0.05
N TYR A 22 -2.86 15.32 -1.14
CA TYR A 22 -2.89 16.09 -2.39
C TYR A 22 -4.30 16.20 -2.97
N LEU A 23 -5.09 15.13 -2.88
CA LEU A 23 -6.47 15.08 -3.35
C LEU A 23 -7.49 15.59 -2.32
N TYR A 24 -7.04 15.90 -1.09
CA TYR A 24 -7.95 16.33 -0.04
C TYR A 24 -8.59 17.69 -0.40
N PRO A 25 -9.93 17.84 -0.23
CA PRO A 25 -10.63 19.08 -0.57
C PRO A 25 -10.20 20.24 0.32
N LYS A 26 -10.02 21.45 -0.27
CA LYS A 26 -9.63 22.66 0.47
C LYS A 26 -10.61 23.01 1.59
N ASP A 27 -11.91 22.93 1.30
CA ASP A 27 -12.96 23.23 2.28
C ASP A 27 -13.14 22.13 3.34
N GLY A 28 -12.33 21.05 3.23
CA GLY A 28 -12.41 19.88 4.06
C GLY A 28 -13.62 18.99 3.74
N VAL A 29 -13.73 17.94 4.53
CA VAL A 29 -14.80 16.93 4.37
C VAL A 29 -15.38 16.65 5.74
N SER A 30 -16.68 16.41 5.83
CA SER A 30 -17.29 15.96 7.09
C SER A 30 -16.93 14.49 7.36
N VAL A 31 -16.81 14.13 8.63
CA VAL A 31 -16.55 12.75 9.09
C VAL A 31 -17.54 11.77 8.46
N LYS A 32 -18.84 12.12 8.45
CA LYS A 32 -19.88 11.28 7.84
C LYS A 32 -19.61 11.01 6.35
N LYS A 33 -19.11 12.02 5.61
CA LYS A 33 -18.79 11.88 4.18
C LYS A 33 -17.56 11.00 3.97
N ILE A 34 -16.52 11.11 4.82
CA ILE A 34 -15.35 10.21 4.78
C ILE A 34 -15.79 8.77 5.06
N ILE A 35 -16.54 8.54 6.13
CA ILE A 35 -17.02 7.19 6.46
C ILE A 35 -17.80 6.61 5.27
N LYS A 36 -18.77 7.35 4.71
CA LYS A 36 -19.55 6.88 3.57
C LYS A 36 -18.70 6.59 2.33
N LYS A 37 -17.69 7.44 2.04
CA LYS A 37 -16.83 7.30 0.86
C LYS A 37 -15.80 6.18 1.01
N ARG A 38 -15.25 6.01 2.21
CA ARG A 38 -14.11 5.11 2.46
C ARG A 38 -14.47 3.79 3.15
N SER A 39 -15.70 3.64 3.63
CA SER A 39 -16.16 2.35 4.19
C SER A 39 -15.99 1.17 3.23
N ASN A 40 -16.00 1.44 1.90
CA ASN A 40 -15.68 0.43 0.91
C ASN A 40 -14.27 -0.17 1.08
N LEU A 41 -13.28 0.59 1.57
CA LEU A 41 -11.93 0.07 1.82
C LEU A 41 -11.94 -0.95 2.96
N ILE A 42 -12.67 -0.66 4.04
CA ILE A 42 -12.85 -1.60 5.17
C ILE A 42 -13.57 -2.86 4.69
N LEU A 43 -14.68 -2.68 3.96
CA LEU A 43 -15.44 -3.81 3.43
C LEU A 43 -14.58 -4.65 2.49
N SER A 44 -13.77 -4.02 1.62
CA SER A 44 -12.83 -4.73 0.75
C SER A 44 -11.74 -5.45 1.55
N TYR A 45 -11.22 -4.85 2.63
CA TYR A 45 -10.25 -5.50 3.52
C TYR A 45 -10.81 -6.81 4.09
N TYR A 46 -11.98 -6.74 4.73
CA TYR A 46 -12.58 -7.93 5.35
C TYR A 46 -13.03 -8.96 4.32
N PHE A 47 -13.57 -8.52 3.20
CA PHE A 47 -14.01 -9.41 2.13
C PHE A 47 -12.85 -10.16 1.47
N LEU A 48 -11.82 -9.43 1.02
CA LEU A 48 -10.62 -10.02 0.43
C LEU A 48 -9.86 -10.87 1.45
N GLY A 49 -9.72 -10.36 2.66
CA GLY A 49 -9.05 -11.09 3.73
C GLY A 49 -9.76 -12.40 4.07
N PHE A 50 -11.11 -12.41 4.09
CA PHE A 50 -11.88 -13.63 4.32
C PHE A 50 -11.72 -14.65 3.18
N ILE A 51 -11.79 -14.20 1.91
CA ILE A 51 -11.54 -15.09 0.75
C ILE A 51 -10.13 -15.69 0.83
N ASN A 52 -9.13 -14.84 1.09
CA ASN A 52 -7.75 -15.29 1.20
C ASN A 52 -7.54 -16.20 2.42
N TYR A 53 -8.21 -15.95 3.54
CA TYR A 53 -8.20 -16.82 4.71
C TYR A 53 -8.76 -18.20 4.39
N LEU A 54 -9.92 -18.25 3.72
CA LEU A 54 -10.50 -19.54 3.28
C LEU A 54 -9.56 -20.29 2.33
N PHE A 55 -8.97 -19.60 1.35
CA PHE A 55 -7.99 -20.21 0.45
C PHE A 55 -6.85 -20.85 1.22
N TRP A 56 -6.30 -20.17 2.24
CA TRP A 56 -5.21 -20.69 3.06
C TRP A 56 -5.65 -21.88 3.93
N VAL A 57 -6.81 -21.83 4.54
CA VAL A 57 -7.35 -22.94 5.34
C VAL A 57 -7.47 -24.22 4.51
N PHE A 58 -7.88 -24.09 3.24
CA PHE A 58 -8.05 -25.25 2.35
C PHE A 58 -6.77 -25.70 1.64
N ALA A 59 -5.90 -24.76 1.26
CA ALA A 59 -4.74 -25.05 0.40
C ALA A 59 -3.42 -25.20 1.16
N ALA A 60 -3.29 -24.66 2.37
CA ALA A 60 -2.01 -24.58 3.10
C ALA A 60 -2.13 -24.99 4.57
N GLN A 61 -2.92 -26.01 4.88
CA GLN A 61 -3.18 -26.49 6.25
C GLN A 61 -1.91 -26.73 7.09
N GLU A 62 -0.81 -27.15 6.47
CA GLU A 62 0.44 -27.44 7.19
C GLU A 62 1.11 -26.20 7.79
N SER A 63 1.01 -25.04 7.13
CA SER A 63 1.61 -23.79 7.59
C SER A 63 0.95 -23.21 8.84
N PHE A 64 -0.26 -23.68 9.20
CA PHE A 64 -1.05 -23.21 10.34
C PHE A 64 -1.10 -24.18 11.52
N LYS A 65 -0.42 -25.32 11.44
CA LYS A 65 -0.45 -26.31 12.55
C LYS A 65 0.01 -25.74 13.89
N ASN A 66 0.81 -24.65 13.87
CA ASN A 66 1.39 -24.04 15.06
C ASN A 66 0.62 -22.79 15.55
N VAL A 67 -0.32 -22.26 14.76
CA VAL A 67 -1.12 -21.09 15.12
C VAL A 67 -2.59 -21.50 15.13
N GLY A 68 -3.24 -21.41 16.28
CA GLY A 68 -4.67 -21.73 16.38
C GLY A 68 -5.50 -20.86 15.41
N THR A 69 -6.43 -21.48 14.68
CA THR A 69 -7.33 -20.77 13.72
C THR A 69 -8.05 -19.59 14.36
N GLY A 70 -8.40 -19.68 15.66
CA GLY A 70 -9.01 -18.60 16.42
C GLY A 70 -8.08 -17.39 16.63
N GLU A 71 -6.80 -17.62 16.88
CA GLU A 71 -5.81 -16.55 17.01
C GLU A 71 -5.58 -15.84 15.68
N CYS A 72 -5.48 -16.59 14.60
CA CYS A 72 -5.36 -16.08 13.25
C CYS A 72 -6.57 -15.20 12.89
N LEU A 73 -7.78 -15.66 13.18
CA LEU A 73 -9.01 -14.90 12.96
C LEU A 73 -9.06 -13.61 13.81
N LYS A 74 -8.66 -13.68 15.09
CA LYS A 74 -8.54 -12.51 15.97
C LYS A 74 -7.58 -11.47 15.40
N ASN A 75 -6.39 -11.89 14.96
CA ASN A 75 -5.38 -11.00 14.39
C ASN A 75 -5.85 -10.39 13.07
N PHE A 76 -6.54 -11.15 12.23
CA PHE A 76 -7.18 -10.65 11.03
C PHE A 76 -8.24 -9.56 11.35
N ILE A 77 -9.14 -9.82 12.29
CA ILE A 77 -10.19 -8.85 12.69
C ILE A 77 -9.57 -7.56 13.24
N LEU A 78 -8.51 -7.67 14.04
CA LEU A 78 -7.80 -6.54 14.65
C LEU A 78 -6.77 -5.87 13.70
N VAL A 79 -6.66 -6.34 12.45
CA VAL A 79 -5.68 -5.84 11.46
C VAL A 79 -4.22 -5.94 11.95
N ARG A 80 -3.94 -6.97 12.76
CA ARG A 80 -2.60 -7.29 13.30
C ARG A 80 -1.77 -8.08 12.29
N THR A 81 -1.63 -7.55 11.09
CA THR A 81 -0.85 -8.15 10.00
C THR A 81 0.67 -7.99 10.18
N ASP A 82 1.09 -7.32 11.23
CA ASP A 82 2.46 -7.27 11.74
C ASP A 82 2.93 -8.61 12.31
N LEU A 83 2.00 -9.47 12.74
CA LEU A 83 2.28 -10.80 13.26
C LEU A 83 2.32 -11.82 12.11
N PHE A 84 3.40 -11.82 11.33
CA PHE A 84 3.54 -12.64 10.11
C PHE A 84 3.39 -14.15 10.33
N SER A 85 3.72 -14.65 11.52
CA SER A 85 3.50 -16.03 11.89
C SER A 85 2.07 -16.39 12.28
N ALA A 86 1.25 -15.36 12.53
CA ALA A 86 -0.10 -15.51 13.09
C ALA A 86 -1.21 -15.05 12.15
N VAL A 87 -0.89 -14.73 10.89
CA VAL A 87 -1.84 -14.40 9.81
C VAL A 87 -1.35 -14.96 8.47
N PRO A 88 -2.27 -15.36 7.56
CA PRO A 88 -1.90 -15.77 6.21
C PRO A 88 -1.11 -14.70 5.46
N ILE A 89 -0.04 -15.07 4.78
CA ILE A 89 0.86 -14.15 4.08
C ILE A 89 0.12 -13.30 3.02
N ASN A 90 -0.88 -13.86 2.37
CA ASN A 90 -1.67 -13.18 1.35
C ASN A 90 -2.67 -12.14 1.91
N ILE A 91 -2.93 -12.15 3.23
CA ILE A 91 -3.73 -11.13 3.93
C ILE A 91 -2.85 -9.93 4.30
N ILE A 92 -1.54 -10.16 4.48
CA ILE A 92 -0.61 -9.14 4.98
C ILE A 92 -0.73 -7.81 4.20
N PRO A 93 -0.70 -7.75 2.85
CA PRO A 93 -0.76 -6.48 2.15
C PRO A 93 -2.07 -5.70 2.32
N LEU A 94 -3.15 -6.40 2.72
CA LEU A 94 -4.48 -5.81 2.82
C LEU A 94 -4.60 -4.78 3.98
N TRP A 95 -3.68 -4.82 4.98
CA TRP A 95 -3.67 -3.84 6.09
C TRP A 95 -3.72 -2.41 5.57
N TYR A 96 -3.17 -2.20 4.41
CA TYR A 96 -3.07 -0.92 3.75
C TYR A 96 -4.44 -0.30 3.44
N LEU A 97 -5.44 -1.12 3.07
CA LEU A 97 -6.81 -0.64 2.82
C LEU A 97 -7.43 -0.07 4.09
N PHE A 98 -7.23 -0.77 5.21
CA PHE A 98 -7.73 -0.33 6.51
C PHE A 98 -7.01 0.93 6.98
N PHE A 99 -5.68 0.95 6.85
CA PHE A 99 -4.84 2.09 7.18
C PHE A 99 -5.27 3.37 6.45
N LEU A 100 -5.52 3.29 5.12
CA LEU A 100 -5.97 4.46 4.36
C LEU A 100 -7.29 5.04 4.90
N PHE A 101 -8.21 4.18 5.31
CA PHE A 101 -9.43 4.64 5.95
C PHE A 101 -9.14 5.36 7.27
N VAL A 102 -8.33 4.76 8.13
CA VAL A 102 -8.03 5.30 9.46
C VAL A 102 -7.29 6.63 9.37
N VAL A 103 -6.28 6.75 8.50
CA VAL A 103 -5.51 8.00 8.37
C VAL A 103 -6.36 9.15 7.84
N GLU A 104 -7.23 8.92 6.84
CA GLU A 104 -8.13 9.95 6.33
C GLU A 104 -9.19 10.35 7.36
N LEU A 105 -9.72 9.40 8.11
CA LEU A 105 -10.65 9.67 9.21
C LEU A 105 -9.98 10.51 10.30
N LEU A 106 -8.81 10.07 10.76
CA LEU A 106 -8.02 10.75 11.79
C LEU A 106 -7.68 12.19 11.36
N TYR A 107 -7.20 12.38 10.13
CA TYR A 107 -6.90 13.69 9.57
C TYR A 107 -8.14 14.59 9.53
N THR A 108 -9.30 14.03 9.18
CA THR A 108 -10.57 14.77 9.15
C THR A 108 -11.03 15.19 10.55
N VAL A 109 -10.85 14.33 11.56
CA VAL A 109 -11.17 14.64 12.97
C VAL A 109 -10.22 15.70 13.51
N LEU A 110 -8.92 15.59 13.20
CA LEU A 110 -7.88 16.50 13.66
C LEU A 110 -7.75 17.77 12.78
N ARG A 111 -8.78 18.12 12.01
CA ARG A 111 -8.75 19.24 11.04
C ARG A 111 -8.38 20.59 11.65
N ASN A 112 -8.64 20.81 12.94
CA ASN A 112 -8.17 22.02 13.62
C ASN A 112 -6.64 22.06 13.61
N ARG A 113 -6.05 23.18 13.15
CA ARG A 113 -4.58 23.31 13.00
C ARG A 113 -3.80 22.96 14.27
N ARG A 114 -4.32 23.31 15.44
CA ARG A 114 -3.67 23.00 16.73
C ARG A 114 -3.73 21.49 17.01
N LEU A 115 -4.90 20.88 16.82
CA LEU A 115 -5.08 19.44 17.01
C LEU A 115 -4.26 18.64 16.00
N LEU A 116 -4.22 19.09 14.76
CA LEU A 116 -3.41 18.45 13.71
C LEU A 116 -1.91 18.53 14.04
N ALA A 117 -1.43 19.69 14.49
CA ALA A 117 -0.03 19.86 14.91
C ALA A 117 0.31 18.93 16.08
N VAL A 118 -0.58 18.81 17.09
CA VAL A 118 -0.42 17.85 18.20
C VAL A 118 -0.42 16.41 17.67
N GLY A 119 -1.35 16.06 16.77
CA GLY A 119 -1.42 14.73 16.17
C GLY A 119 -0.16 14.39 15.37
N ILE A 120 0.39 15.33 14.59
CA ILE A 120 1.65 15.17 13.85
C ILE A 120 2.83 15.00 14.83
N ALA A 121 2.92 15.84 15.86
CA ALA A 121 3.98 15.74 16.87
C ALA A 121 3.94 14.38 17.58
N PHE A 122 2.74 13.92 17.94
CA PHE A 122 2.55 12.58 18.50
C PHE A 122 2.92 11.46 17.51
N GLY A 123 2.58 11.61 16.23
CA GLY A 123 2.98 10.69 15.18
C GLY A 123 4.49 10.60 14.99
N ILE A 124 5.20 11.74 15.04
CA ILE A 124 6.67 11.77 14.99
C ILE A 124 7.26 11.09 16.23
N PHE A 125 6.72 11.37 17.43
CA PHE A 125 7.12 10.69 18.65
C PHE A 125 6.92 9.18 18.55
N LEU A 126 5.74 8.73 18.13
CA LEU A 126 5.46 7.30 17.91
C LEU A 126 6.43 6.66 16.94
N ARG A 127 6.78 7.36 15.85
CA ARG A 127 7.73 6.86 14.84
C ARG A 127 9.12 6.63 15.44
N VAL A 128 9.63 7.59 16.20
CA VAL A 128 10.93 7.47 16.89
C VAL A 128 10.88 6.36 17.95
N TYR A 129 9.81 6.33 18.74
CA TYR A 129 9.61 5.32 19.78
C TYR A 129 9.51 3.91 19.17
N SER A 130 8.75 3.78 18.08
CA SER A 130 8.54 2.50 17.39
C SER A 130 9.79 1.97 16.68
N SER A 131 10.72 2.84 16.24
CA SER A 131 12.02 2.41 15.71
C SER A 131 12.86 1.62 16.74
N ILE A 132 12.59 1.83 18.03
CA ILE A 132 13.29 1.15 19.13
C ILE A 132 12.49 -0.04 19.65
N HIS A 133 11.17 0.11 19.77
CA HIS A 133 10.31 -0.82 20.49
C HIS A 133 9.33 -1.60 19.57
N HIS A 134 9.36 -1.35 18.26
CA HIS A 134 8.50 -2.00 17.25
C HIS A 134 7.02 -2.03 17.66
N VAL A 135 6.47 -0.85 17.98
CA VAL A 135 5.09 -0.70 18.40
C VAL A 135 4.15 -0.94 17.24
N ALA A 136 3.25 -1.88 17.39
CA ALA A 136 2.17 -2.14 16.44
C ALA A 136 0.83 -2.17 17.18
N MET A 137 -0.09 -1.28 16.79
CA MET A 137 -1.41 -1.17 17.41
C MET A 137 -2.48 -1.84 16.53
N PRO A 138 -3.57 -2.33 17.16
CA PRO A 138 -4.73 -2.79 16.39
C PRO A 138 -5.25 -1.69 15.47
N PHE A 139 -5.83 -2.12 14.33
CA PHE A 139 -6.42 -1.23 13.33
C PHE A 139 -5.44 -0.23 12.71
N LYS A 140 -4.11 -0.45 12.86
CA LYS A 140 -3.05 0.42 12.32
C LYS A 140 -3.17 1.89 12.74
N ILE A 141 -3.64 2.13 13.96
CA ILE A 141 -3.79 3.48 14.52
C ILE A 141 -2.43 4.16 14.67
N ASP A 142 -1.40 3.43 15.10
CA ASP A 142 0.00 3.86 15.16
C ASP A 142 0.50 4.36 13.80
N VAL A 143 0.32 3.56 12.75
CA VAL A 143 0.71 3.92 11.38
C VAL A 143 -0.07 5.13 10.87
N ALA A 144 -1.36 5.23 11.22
CA ALA A 144 -2.17 6.39 10.85
C ALA A 144 -1.64 7.69 11.47
N PHE A 145 -1.26 7.69 12.75
CA PHE A 145 -0.63 8.85 13.39
C PHE A 145 0.71 9.21 12.77
N THR A 146 1.57 8.22 12.55
CA THR A 146 2.91 8.45 11.95
C THR A 146 2.85 8.98 10.53
N SER A 147 1.71 8.77 9.84
CA SER A 147 1.50 9.19 8.44
C SER A 147 0.79 10.53 8.28
N LEU A 148 0.28 11.12 9.36
CA LEU A 148 -0.39 12.43 9.30
C LEU A 148 0.49 13.52 8.67
N ILE A 149 1.78 13.52 8.99
CA ILE A 149 2.74 14.48 8.42
C ILE A 149 2.88 14.30 6.90
N THR A 150 2.85 13.07 6.40
CA THR A 150 2.97 12.77 4.97
C THR A 150 1.70 13.17 4.22
N LEU A 151 0.54 12.99 4.84
CA LEU A 151 -0.74 13.43 4.29
C LEU A 151 -0.79 14.98 4.23
N GLU A 152 -0.41 15.66 5.32
CA GLU A 152 -0.33 17.12 5.37
C GLU A 152 0.69 17.66 4.36
N PHE A 153 1.81 16.97 4.17
CA PHE A 153 2.78 17.31 3.13
C PHE A 153 2.14 17.29 1.74
N GLY A 154 1.31 16.29 1.43
CA GLY A 154 0.57 16.21 0.17
C GLY A 154 -0.36 17.41 -0.05
N ARG A 155 -1.11 17.81 1.00
CA ARG A 155 -1.97 19.00 0.95
C ARG A 155 -1.18 20.29 0.73
N LEU A 156 -0.12 20.50 1.51
CA LEU A 156 0.74 21.67 1.39
C LEU A 156 1.48 21.72 0.05
N PHE A 157 1.89 20.57 -0.47
CA PHE A 157 2.50 20.46 -1.78
C PHE A 157 1.57 20.97 -2.87
N LYS A 158 0.30 20.54 -2.86
CA LYS A 158 -0.73 21.03 -3.79
C LYS A 158 -0.94 22.55 -3.70
N GLU A 159 -0.92 23.11 -2.49
CA GLU A 159 -1.21 24.52 -2.26
C GLU A 159 -0.02 25.42 -2.60
N ARG A 160 1.20 24.95 -2.43
CA ARG A 160 2.41 25.78 -2.52
C ARG A 160 3.27 25.50 -3.74
N VAL A 161 3.23 24.30 -4.27
CA VAL A 161 4.08 23.91 -5.41
C VAL A 161 3.28 24.02 -6.70
N HIS A 162 3.37 25.18 -7.35
CA HIS A 162 2.69 25.47 -8.62
C HIS A 162 3.55 25.18 -9.84
N SER A 163 4.87 25.03 -9.67
CA SER A 163 5.82 24.77 -10.75
C SER A 163 6.16 23.30 -10.88
N LYS A 164 6.50 22.89 -12.11
CA LYS A 164 7.04 21.53 -12.34
C LYS A 164 8.39 21.37 -11.66
N LEU A 165 8.61 20.21 -11.09
CA LEU A 165 9.89 19.85 -10.49
C LEU A 165 10.98 19.81 -11.57
N ARG A 166 12.17 20.32 -11.24
CA ARG A 166 13.33 20.33 -12.13
C ARG A 166 14.14 19.04 -11.96
N LEU A 167 14.88 18.66 -13.01
CA LEU A 167 15.73 17.46 -12.98
C LEU A 167 16.71 17.44 -11.80
N TRP A 168 17.35 18.57 -11.49
CA TRP A 168 18.30 18.63 -10.37
C TRP A 168 17.64 18.33 -9.02
N GLN A 169 16.37 18.78 -8.82
CA GLN A 169 15.60 18.47 -7.61
C GLN A 169 15.32 16.97 -7.50
N ALA A 170 15.00 16.33 -8.62
CA ALA A 170 14.79 14.89 -8.68
C ALA A 170 16.07 14.11 -8.40
N ILE A 171 17.21 14.52 -8.98
CA ILE A 171 18.51 13.89 -8.74
C ILE A 171 18.92 14.03 -7.26
N THR A 172 18.77 15.22 -6.69
CA THR A 172 19.04 15.46 -5.27
C THR A 172 18.13 14.60 -4.38
N ALA A 173 16.83 14.55 -4.69
CA ALA A 173 15.87 13.73 -3.95
C ALA A 173 16.23 12.24 -4.06
N LEU A 174 16.59 11.74 -5.23
CA LEU A 174 17.05 10.36 -5.42
C LEU A 174 18.30 10.08 -4.59
N GLY A 175 19.29 11.00 -4.62
CA GLY A 175 20.51 10.87 -3.83
C GLY A 175 20.24 10.82 -2.32
N ILE A 176 19.38 11.70 -1.81
CA ILE A 176 18.94 11.69 -0.41
C ILE A 176 18.23 10.36 -0.08
N TRP A 177 17.28 9.93 -0.90
CA TRP A 177 16.54 8.68 -0.69
C TRP A 177 17.48 7.47 -0.62
N LEU A 178 18.42 7.32 -1.58
CA LEU A 178 19.42 6.25 -1.60
C LEU A 178 20.32 6.29 -0.36
N SER A 179 20.81 7.49 0.01
CA SER A 179 21.65 7.66 1.20
C SER A 179 20.91 7.30 2.49
N ILE A 180 19.65 7.72 2.62
CA ILE A 180 18.83 7.36 3.79
C ILE A 180 18.56 5.86 3.82
N ALA A 181 18.17 5.23 2.72
CA ALA A 181 17.96 3.79 2.67
C ALA A 181 19.23 3.01 3.08
N TRP A 182 20.41 3.49 2.67
CA TRP A 182 21.69 2.91 3.04
C TRP A 182 22.01 3.06 4.54
N ILE A 183 21.81 4.25 5.10
CA ILE A 183 22.18 4.57 6.49
C ILE A 183 21.15 4.02 7.48
N ASN A 184 19.86 4.19 7.17
CA ASN A 184 18.76 3.92 8.06
C ASN A 184 18.20 2.49 7.91
N GLY A 185 18.48 1.81 6.78
CA GLY A 185 17.81 0.56 6.40
C GLY A 185 16.42 0.80 5.83
N GLY A 186 15.65 -0.25 5.71
CA GLY A 186 14.26 -0.19 5.23
C GLY A 186 13.29 0.40 6.24
N SER A 187 12.11 0.74 5.77
CA SER A 187 10.99 1.23 6.61
C SER A 187 9.77 0.34 6.41
N ASN A 188 9.47 -0.51 7.38
CA ASN A 188 8.32 -1.40 7.34
C ASN A 188 7.17 -0.88 8.20
N TRP A 189 6.29 -0.12 7.61
CA TRP A 189 5.14 0.48 8.29
C TRP A 189 4.19 -0.56 8.91
N ASN A 190 4.09 -1.74 8.31
CA ASN A 190 3.21 -2.78 8.82
C ASN A 190 3.63 -3.29 10.20
N THR A 191 4.94 -3.35 10.47
CA THR A 191 5.52 -3.81 11.75
C THR A 191 5.87 -2.67 12.70
N GLY A 192 5.69 -1.41 12.29
CA GLY A 192 6.14 -0.25 13.05
C GLY A 192 7.66 -0.08 13.07
N ASP A 193 8.37 -0.75 12.15
CA ASP A 193 9.81 -0.61 11.98
C ASP A 193 10.09 0.52 10.97
N TYR A 194 10.67 1.61 11.46
CA TYR A 194 11.03 2.78 10.64
C TYR A 194 12.55 2.89 10.42
N GLY A 195 13.27 1.76 10.52
CA GLY A 195 14.71 1.70 10.41
C GLY A 195 15.42 2.17 11.69
N LYS A 196 16.74 2.34 11.62
CA LYS A 196 17.57 2.70 12.79
C LYS A 196 17.14 4.01 13.44
N PHE A 197 16.71 4.97 12.65
CA PHE A 197 16.31 6.31 13.10
C PHE A 197 14.98 6.71 12.47
N GLY A 198 13.91 6.64 13.23
CA GLY A 198 12.55 6.92 12.76
C GLY A 198 12.38 8.29 12.08
N ILE A 199 13.13 9.32 12.51
CA ILE A 199 13.08 10.65 11.89
C ILE A 199 13.74 10.67 10.51
N LEU A 200 14.82 9.88 10.29
CA LEU A 200 15.47 9.79 8.98
C LEU A 200 14.56 9.11 7.97
N SER A 201 13.72 8.17 8.41
CA SER A 201 12.77 7.55 7.49
C SER A 201 11.81 8.56 6.88
N LEU A 202 11.37 9.61 7.61
CA LEU A 202 10.56 10.69 7.06
C LEU A 202 11.29 11.46 5.94
N VAL A 203 12.57 11.74 6.14
CA VAL A 203 13.39 12.42 5.12
C VAL A 203 13.48 11.57 3.86
N GLY A 204 13.74 10.26 4.02
CA GLY A 204 13.77 9.30 2.91
C GLY A 204 12.44 9.20 2.18
N GLU A 205 11.33 9.17 2.92
CA GLU A 205 9.96 9.13 2.37
C GLU A 205 9.63 10.40 1.58
N PHE A 206 9.95 11.58 2.10
CA PHE A 206 9.73 12.84 1.38
C PHE A 206 10.58 12.93 0.12
N ALA A 207 11.82 12.48 0.18
CA ALA A 207 12.70 12.42 -0.97
C ALA A 207 12.15 11.44 -2.03
N ALA A 208 11.70 10.25 -1.62
CA ALA A 208 11.05 9.29 -2.51
C ALA A 208 9.80 9.88 -3.20
N ILE A 209 8.94 10.59 -2.43
CA ILE A 209 7.75 11.27 -2.96
C ILE A 209 8.14 12.31 -4.02
N ILE A 210 9.11 13.18 -3.75
CA ILE A 210 9.56 14.22 -4.68
C ILE A 210 10.06 13.59 -5.98
N PHE A 211 10.88 12.53 -5.89
CA PHE A 211 11.38 11.82 -7.06
C PHE A 211 10.24 11.19 -7.88
N ILE A 212 9.31 10.48 -7.23
CA ILE A 212 8.18 9.83 -7.90
C ILE A 212 7.26 10.86 -8.56
N VAL A 213 7.00 12.00 -7.91
CA VAL A 213 6.20 13.09 -8.50
C VAL A 213 6.88 13.64 -9.75
N TRP A 214 8.21 13.81 -9.73
CA TRP A 214 8.95 14.22 -10.91
C TRP A 214 8.86 13.17 -12.04
N VAL A 215 9.03 11.90 -11.75
CA VAL A 215 8.84 10.81 -12.74
C VAL A 215 7.44 10.88 -13.36
N ALA A 216 6.40 11.04 -12.53
CA ALA A 216 5.03 11.18 -13.01
C ALA A 216 4.85 12.38 -13.95
N GLN A 217 5.46 13.53 -13.63
CA GLN A 217 5.44 14.72 -14.49
C GLN A 217 6.17 14.49 -15.82
N VAL A 218 7.28 13.73 -15.82
CA VAL A 218 8.02 13.35 -17.04
C VAL A 218 7.18 12.41 -17.91
N VAL A 219 6.54 11.42 -17.31
CA VAL A 219 5.64 10.49 -18.01
C VAL A 219 4.48 11.26 -18.64
N GLU A 220 3.82 12.13 -17.89
CA GLU A 220 2.72 12.95 -18.39
C GLU A 220 3.14 13.84 -19.57
N LYS A 221 4.28 14.54 -19.43
CA LYS A 221 4.81 15.42 -20.49
C LYS A 221 5.12 14.67 -21.78
N ASN A 222 5.59 13.41 -21.69
CA ASN A 222 6.01 12.61 -22.84
C ASN A 222 4.91 11.64 -23.32
N ASN A 223 3.73 11.66 -22.70
CA ASN A 223 2.61 10.76 -23.02
C ASN A 223 2.21 10.71 -24.52
N PRO A 224 2.35 11.78 -25.34
CA PRO A 224 2.08 11.72 -26.78
C PRO A 224 3.02 10.78 -27.55
N LYS A 225 4.20 10.43 -27.00
CA LYS A 225 5.12 9.49 -27.64
C LYS A 225 4.61 8.06 -27.44
N ILE A 226 4.68 7.22 -28.47
CA ILE A 226 4.14 5.86 -28.51
C ILE A 226 4.54 5.04 -27.27
N VAL A 227 5.83 5.00 -26.93
CA VAL A 227 6.34 4.22 -25.79
C VAL A 227 5.77 4.70 -24.46
N TRP A 228 5.73 6.02 -24.26
CA TRP A 228 5.22 6.59 -23.03
C TRP A 228 3.70 6.43 -22.90
N SER A 229 2.96 6.45 -24.00
CA SER A 229 1.51 6.19 -23.99
C SER A 229 1.20 4.74 -23.63
N GLN A 230 2.01 3.79 -24.05
CA GLN A 230 1.88 2.38 -23.66
C GLN A 230 2.15 2.19 -22.17
N ILE A 231 3.26 2.75 -21.64
CA ILE A 231 3.58 2.72 -20.21
C ILE A 231 2.45 3.36 -19.39
N ALA A 232 1.99 4.54 -19.78
CA ALA A 232 0.89 5.23 -19.10
C ALA A 232 -0.40 4.41 -19.14
N SER A 233 -0.69 3.70 -20.24
CA SER A 233 -1.86 2.82 -20.35
C SER A 233 -1.78 1.65 -19.37
N VAL A 234 -0.62 0.98 -19.28
CA VAL A 234 -0.38 -0.13 -18.35
C VAL A 234 -0.54 0.36 -16.89
N LEU A 235 0.13 1.46 -16.53
CA LEU A 235 0.04 2.04 -15.18
C LEU A 235 -1.39 2.45 -14.81
N ARG A 236 -2.14 3.02 -15.77
CA ARG A 236 -3.55 3.39 -15.56
C ARG A 236 -4.41 2.17 -15.25
N ARG A 237 -4.24 1.08 -16.01
CA ARG A 237 -4.99 -0.18 -15.74
C ARG A 237 -4.69 -0.76 -14.37
N PHE A 238 -3.41 -0.80 -13.96
CA PHE A 238 -3.04 -1.21 -12.61
C PHE A 238 -3.63 -0.29 -11.54
N SER A 239 -3.70 1.02 -11.80
CA SER A 239 -4.30 1.98 -10.87
C SER A 239 -5.81 1.80 -10.74
N GLU A 240 -6.53 1.59 -11.86
CA GLU A 240 -7.98 1.39 -11.88
C GLU A 240 -8.40 0.12 -11.12
N ASP A 241 -7.60 -0.94 -11.21
CA ASP A 241 -7.83 -2.23 -10.56
C ASP A 241 -6.93 -2.46 -9.33
N SER A 242 -6.39 -1.39 -8.74
CA SER A 242 -5.37 -1.48 -7.66
C SER A 242 -5.81 -2.30 -6.45
N ILE A 243 -7.09 -2.26 -6.04
CA ILE A 243 -7.60 -3.07 -4.93
C ILE A 243 -7.63 -4.56 -5.32
N PHE A 244 -7.98 -4.88 -6.55
CA PHE A 244 -7.92 -6.25 -7.07
C PHE A 244 -6.47 -6.76 -7.09
N VAL A 245 -5.54 -5.95 -7.60
CA VAL A 245 -4.10 -6.27 -7.60
C VAL A 245 -3.60 -6.50 -6.19
N LEU A 246 -3.89 -5.58 -5.27
CA LEU A 246 -3.48 -5.67 -3.87
C LEU A 246 -4.01 -6.95 -3.21
N GLY A 247 -5.24 -7.36 -3.54
CA GLY A 247 -5.88 -8.54 -2.97
C GLY A 247 -5.31 -9.87 -3.46
N TYR A 248 -4.80 -9.93 -4.69
CA TYR A 248 -4.49 -11.22 -5.30
C TYR A 248 -3.04 -11.42 -5.76
N HIS A 249 -2.19 -10.38 -5.77
CA HIS A 249 -0.82 -10.52 -6.30
C HIS A 249 0.01 -11.58 -5.55
N ILE A 250 -0.11 -11.70 -4.23
CA ILE A 250 0.59 -12.73 -3.47
C ILE A 250 -0.01 -14.12 -3.74
N THR A 251 -1.33 -14.22 -3.84
CA THR A 251 -2.01 -15.49 -4.17
C THR A 251 -1.60 -15.98 -5.55
N VAL A 252 -1.55 -15.10 -6.55
CA VAL A 252 -1.07 -15.40 -7.90
C VAL A 252 0.40 -15.84 -7.87
N GLY A 253 1.24 -15.11 -7.13
CA GLY A 253 2.64 -15.49 -6.92
C GLY A 253 2.78 -16.88 -6.27
N GLY A 254 1.99 -17.18 -5.27
CA GLY A 254 1.97 -18.49 -4.61
C GLY A 254 1.53 -19.64 -5.53
N ILE A 255 0.54 -19.39 -6.40
CA ILE A 255 0.13 -20.37 -7.42
C ILE A 255 1.27 -20.65 -8.40
N ILE A 256 1.97 -19.60 -8.86
CA ILE A 256 3.12 -19.76 -9.77
C ILE A 256 4.22 -20.57 -9.11
N ILE A 257 4.56 -20.27 -7.85
CA ILE A 257 5.56 -21.01 -7.08
C ILE A 257 5.13 -22.49 -6.94
N GLY A 258 3.85 -22.73 -6.65
CA GLY A 258 3.30 -24.09 -6.58
C GLY A 258 3.45 -24.86 -7.90
N ILE A 259 3.15 -24.22 -9.03
CA ILE A 259 3.34 -24.83 -10.37
C ILE A 259 4.83 -25.13 -10.63
N LEU A 260 5.74 -24.21 -10.31
CA LEU A 260 7.18 -24.42 -10.47
C LEU A 260 7.68 -25.58 -9.59
N SER A 261 7.15 -25.69 -8.38
CA SER A 261 7.47 -26.80 -7.49
C SER A 261 7.00 -28.17 -8.03
N MET A 262 5.85 -28.20 -8.71
CA MET A 262 5.33 -29.44 -9.35
C MET A 262 6.22 -29.90 -10.51
N VAL A 263 6.95 -29.02 -11.18
CA VAL A 263 7.92 -29.38 -12.23
C VAL A 263 9.34 -29.59 -11.68
N GLY A 264 9.47 -29.75 -10.36
CA GLY A 264 10.73 -30.07 -9.70
C GLY A 264 11.66 -28.90 -9.39
N MET A 265 11.18 -27.64 -9.57
CA MET A 265 11.94 -26.45 -9.20
C MET A 265 11.74 -26.15 -7.71
N VAL A 266 12.80 -26.25 -6.91
CA VAL A 266 12.76 -25.83 -5.50
C VAL A 266 12.90 -24.30 -5.44
N VAL A 267 11.78 -23.62 -5.14
CA VAL A 267 11.74 -22.17 -4.99
C VAL A 267 11.78 -21.83 -3.50
N THR A 268 12.94 -21.45 -3.00
CA THR A 268 13.11 -20.98 -1.62
C THR A 268 12.98 -19.46 -1.54
N GLU A 269 12.78 -18.91 -0.34
CA GLU A 269 12.80 -17.46 -0.11
C GLU A 269 14.13 -16.84 -0.56
N GLU A 270 15.22 -17.53 -0.36
CA GLU A 270 16.55 -17.12 -0.78
C GLU A 270 16.66 -17.05 -2.32
N THR A 271 16.12 -18.04 -3.03
CA THR A 271 16.03 -18.05 -4.50
C THR A 271 15.16 -16.90 -5.01
N LEU A 272 14.01 -16.64 -4.37
CA LEU A 272 13.13 -15.52 -4.73
C LEU A 272 13.82 -14.17 -4.55
N ARG A 273 14.60 -14.01 -3.49
CA ARG A 273 15.38 -12.80 -3.22
C ARG A 273 16.57 -12.64 -4.17
N ALA A 274 17.25 -13.72 -4.52
CA ALA A 274 18.40 -13.71 -5.42
C ALA A 274 17.99 -13.32 -6.85
N TYR A 275 16.86 -13.86 -7.32
CA TYR A 275 16.35 -13.68 -8.68
C TYR A 275 15.15 -12.73 -8.76
N TRP A 276 15.08 -11.71 -7.89
CA TRP A 276 13.97 -10.76 -7.80
C TRP A 276 13.61 -10.11 -9.14
N TYR A 277 14.59 -9.86 -10.01
CA TYR A 277 14.41 -9.29 -11.35
C TYR A 277 13.69 -10.23 -12.33
N ILE A 278 13.57 -11.52 -11.99
CA ILE A 278 12.75 -12.50 -12.69
C ILE A 278 11.43 -12.70 -11.95
N THR A 279 11.48 -12.88 -10.63
CA THR A 279 10.33 -13.22 -9.82
C THR A 279 9.30 -12.09 -9.76
N PHE A 280 9.73 -10.84 -9.69
CA PHE A 280 8.83 -9.70 -9.68
C PHE A 280 8.04 -9.55 -11.01
N PRO A 281 8.67 -9.54 -12.20
CA PRO A 281 7.94 -9.58 -13.46
C PRO A 281 7.05 -10.83 -13.61
N SER A 282 7.48 -12.00 -13.14
CA SER A 282 6.68 -13.21 -13.21
C SER A 282 5.40 -13.15 -12.40
N MET A 283 5.31 -12.31 -11.38
CA MET A 283 4.08 -12.01 -10.66
C MET A 283 3.24 -10.93 -11.34
N LEU A 284 3.89 -9.87 -11.86
CA LEU A 284 3.18 -8.76 -12.48
C LEU A 284 2.53 -9.12 -13.82
N VAL A 285 3.20 -9.94 -14.65
CA VAL A 285 2.68 -10.32 -15.97
C VAL A 285 1.37 -11.10 -15.86
N PRO A 286 1.26 -12.17 -15.05
CA PRO A 286 -0.01 -12.87 -14.86
C PRO A 286 -1.09 -11.98 -14.23
N MET A 287 -0.73 -11.10 -13.28
CA MET A 287 -1.68 -10.12 -12.74
C MET A 287 -2.21 -9.18 -13.81
N TYR A 288 -1.34 -8.70 -14.70
CA TYR A 288 -1.76 -7.85 -15.82
C TYR A 288 -2.67 -8.60 -16.80
N LEU A 289 -2.36 -9.85 -17.13
CA LEU A 289 -3.23 -10.69 -17.93
C LEU A 289 -4.60 -10.91 -17.28
N LEU A 290 -4.65 -11.16 -15.96
CA LEU A 290 -5.92 -11.25 -15.24
C LEU A 290 -6.72 -9.94 -15.31
N ILE A 291 -6.05 -8.78 -15.18
CA ILE A 291 -6.70 -7.47 -15.34
C ILE A 291 -7.31 -7.32 -16.73
N LEU A 292 -6.63 -7.80 -17.78
CA LEU A 292 -7.11 -7.71 -19.16
C LEU A 292 -8.25 -8.68 -19.45
N LEU A 293 -8.14 -9.91 -18.97
CA LEU A 293 -9.07 -11.01 -19.30
C LEU A 293 -10.37 -10.95 -18.51
N LEU A 294 -10.28 -10.51 -17.24
CA LEU A 294 -11.46 -10.48 -16.38
C LEU A 294 -12.33 -9.24 -16.66
N PRO A 295 -13.64 -9.41 -16.89
CA PRO A 295 -14.54 -8.29 -17.07
C PRO A 295 -14.66 -7.46 -15.78
N LYS A 296 -14.84 -6.14 -15.93
CA LYS A 296 -14.93 -5.21 -14.79
C LYS A 296 -15.93 -5.63 -13.70
N PRO A 297 -17.17 -6.11 -14.02
CA PRO A 297 -18.09 -6.57 -12.99
C PRO A 297 -17.53 -7.71 -12.14
N LEU A 298 -16.80 -8.66 -12.74
CA LEU A 298 -16.21 -9.77 -12.02
C LEU A 298 -15.07 -9.32 -11.10
N LYS A 299 -14.19 -8.43 -11.57
CA LYS A 299 -13.15 -7.82 -10.74
C LYS A 299 -13.73 -7.10 -9.52
N LEU A 300 -14.80 -6.33 -9.72
CA LEU A 300 -15.51 -5.66 -8.63
C LEU A 300 -16.17 -6.66 -7.66
N ALA A 301 -16.81 -7.70 -8.17
CA ALA A 301 -17.40 -8.75 -7.35
C ALA A 301 -16.36 -9.43 -6.45
N LEU A 302 -15.14 -9.65 -6.98
CA LEU A 302 -14.06 -10.33 -6.28
C LEU A 302 -13.26 -9.44 -5.32
N SER A 303 -13.31 -8.10 -5.46
CA SER A 303 -12.46 -7.21 -4.67
C SER A 303 -13.19 -6.06 -3.97
N GLN A 304 -14.33 -5.62 -4.51
CA GLN A 304 -15.05 -4.43 -4.07
C GLN A 304 -16.56 -4.68 -4.07
N PRO A 305 -17.08 -5.53 -3.16
CA PRO A 305 -18.46 -6.01 -3.18
C PRO A 305 -19.50 -4.87 -3.12
N TYR A 306 -19.20 -3.77 -2.44
CA TYR A 306 -20.10 -2.62 -2.38
C TYR A 306 -20.22 -1.90 -3.74
N GLN A 307 -19.11 -1.71 -4.45
CA GLN A 307 -19.15 -1.11 -5.79
C GLN A 307 -19.83 -2.03 -6.80
N PHE A 308 -19.62 -3.34 -6.69
CA PHE A 308 -20.33 -4.33 -7.47
C PHE A 308 -21.85 -4.23 -7.25
N TYR A 309 -22.29 -4.18 -5.99
CA TYR A 309 -23.70 -3.99 -5.64
C TYR A 309 -24.28 -2.71 -6.25
N GLN A 310 -23.57 -1.58 -6.17
CA GLN A 310 -23.98 -0.32 -6.78
C GLN A 310 -24.13 -0.45 -8.30
N LEU A 311 -23.18 -1.11 -8.97
CA LEU A 311 -23.23 -1.34 -10.42
C LEU A 311 -24.46 -2.14 -10.84
N VAL A 312 -24.78 -3.22 -10.10
CA VAL A 312 -25.94 -4.07 -10.37
C VAL A 312 -27.25 -3.33 -10.09
N SER A 313 -27.32 -2.61 -8.97
CA SER A 313 -28.53 -1.88 -8.58
C SER A 313 -28.84 -0.70 -9.52
N SER A 314 -27.82 -0.02 -10.06
CA SER A 314 -28.02 1.05 -11.04
C SER A 314 -28.58 0.54 -12.37
N LYS A 315 -28.09 -0.63 -12.84
CA LYS A 315 -28.64 -1.28 -14.06
C LYS A 315 -30.10 -1.71 -13.91
N ARG A 316 -30.49 -2.19 -12.71
CA ARG A 316 -31.90 -2.57 -12.45
C ARG A 316 -32.87 -1.40 -12.44
N ARG A 317 -32.38 -0.18 -12.21
CA ARG A 317 -33.24 1.03 -12.23
C ARG A 317 -33.40 1.64 -13.63
N GLN A 318 -32.61 1.19 -14.59
CA GLN A 318 -32.65 1.67 -15.98
C GLN A 318 -33.45 0.75 -16.89
N ASN A 319 -33.75 -0.47 -16.45
CA ASN A 319 -34.65 -1.43 -17.06
C ASN A 319 -36.03 -1.39 -16.35
#